data_087342a09ff16bc54f7afeca8573c4e7
#
_entry.id   087342a09ff16bc54f7afeca8573c4e7
#
_cell.length_a   1.000
_cell.length_b   1.000
_cell.length_c   1.000
_cell.angle_alpha   90.00
_cell.angle_beta   90.00
_cell.angle_gamma   90.00
#
_symmetry.space_group_name_H-M   'P 1'
#
loop_
_entity.id
_entity.type
_entity.pdbx_description
1 polymer ?
#
loop_
_entity_poly.entity_id
_entity_poly.type
_entity_poly.pdbx_seq_one_letter_code
_entity_poly.pdbx_strand_id
1 'polypeptide(L)'
;TCALPIFMNPYYATWNNFSYKMHNDYWTPENPNAAFPRYYAGANHNYQISDHWLQNAAYVRLKNLQLGYTISPKLTKSWGIQRLRVYFSGDNLCEYSKLNDNFDPELSDINGYVYPIMRNFSFGINVTL
;
A
#
# COMPACT_ATOMS: atom_id res chain seq x y z
N THR A 1 0.82 13.98 3.46
CA THR A 1 -0.55 13.45 3.26
C THR A 1 -1.19 14.13 2.07
N CYS A 2 -1.51 13.38 1.04
CA CYS A 2 -2.32 13.86 -0.06
C CYS A 2 -3.78 13.48 0.23
N ALA A 3 -4.70 14.43 0.15
CA ALA A 3 -6.12 14.23 0.42
C ALA A 3 -6.96 14.44 -0.85
N LEU A 4 -6.40 14.14 -2.01
CA LEU A 4 -7.13 14.27 -3.27
C LEU A 4 -8.07 13.08 -3.45
N PRO A 5 -9.33 13.32 -3.82
CA PRO A 5 -10.21 12.24 -4.21
C PRO A 5 -9.71 11.59 -5.50
N ILE A 6 -9.71 10.25 -5.52
CA ILE A 6 -9.35 9.48 -6.70
C ILE A 6 -10.62 8.85 -7.27
N PHE A 7 -10.82 9.01 -8.58
CA PHE A 7 -11.89 8.33 -9.28
C PHE A 7 -11.42 6.93 -9.66
N MET A 8 -12.08 5.92 -9.10
CA MET A 8 -11.75 4.52 -9.33
C MET A 8 -13.00 3.75 -9.73
N ASN A 9 -13.25 3.71 -11.04
CA ASN A 9 -14.30 2.85 -11.57
C ASN A 9 -13.68 1.52 -12.03
N PRO A 10 -13.92 0.44 -11.31
CA PRO A 10 -13.36 -0.86 -11.63
C PRO A 10 -13.87 -1.46 -12.95
N TYR A 11 -14.97 -0.94 -13.48
CA TYR A 11 -15.52 -1.38 -14.76
C TYR A 11 -14.90 -0.67 -15.97
N TYR A 12 -14.10 0.38 -15.73
CA TYR A 12 -13.49 1.14 -16.83
C TYR A 12 -12.38 0.37 -17.55
N ALA A 13 -11.76 -0.55 -16.86
CA ALA A 13 -10.69 -1.37 -17.41
C ALA A 13 -11.24 -2.65 -18.04
N THR A 14 -11.55 -2.63 -19.30
CA THR A 14 -12.08 -3.79 -20.05
C THR A 14 -11.11 -4.98 -20.14
N TRP A 15 -9.84 -4.78 -19.79
CA TRP A 15 -8.76 -5.76 -19.90
C TRP A 15 -8.18 -6.21 -18.55
N ASN A 16 -8.59 -5.59 -17.45
CA ASN A 16 -8.05 -5.87 -16.13
C ASN A 16 -8.96 -6.82 -15.36
N ASN A 17 -8.36 -7.69 -14.58
CA ASN A 17 -9.09 -8.52 -13.63
C ASN A 17 -9.78 -7.62 -12.60
N PHE A 18 -11.05 -7.88 -12.34
CA PHE A 18 -11.81 -7.22 -11.28
C PHE A 18 -11.16 -7.49 -9.92
N SER A 19 -11.28 -6.54 -9.01
CA SER A 19 -10.83 -6.77 -7.65
C SER A 19 -11.62 -7.90 -6.98
N TYR A 20 -10.97 -8.63 -6.09
CA TYR A 20 -11.60 -9.71 -5.32
C TYR A 20 -12.89 -9.29 -4.62
N LYS A 21 -12.94 -8.07 -4.09
CA LYS A 21 -14.15 -7.52 -3.44
C LYS A 21 -15.33 -7.41 -4.40
N MET A 22 -15.10 -7.00 -5.65
CA MET A 22 -16.15 -6.94 -6.67
C MET A 22 -16.69 -8.30 -7.05
N HIS A 23 -15.84 -9.31 -7.12
CA HIS A 23 -16.28 -10.67 -7.44
C HIS A 23 -17.22 -11.26 -6.37
N ASN A 24 -17.08 -10.80 -5.14
CA ASN A 24 -17.82 -11.38 -4.02
C ASN A 24 -19.02 -10.52 -3.57
N ASP A 25 -19.08 -9.23 -3.91
CA ASP A 25 -20.09 -8.31 -3.42
C ASP A 25 -20.70 -7.47 -4.53
N TYR A 26 -21.19 -8.12 -5.58
CA TYR A 26 -21.96 -7.46 -6.63
C TYR A 26 -23.46 -7.76 -6.50
N TRP A 27 -24.28 -6.89 -7.05
CA TRP A 27 -25.72 -6.99 -6.98
C TRP A 27 -26.24 -8.25 -7.71
N THR A 28 -27.00 -9.05 -7.00
CA THR A 28 -27.81 -10.16 -7.54
C THR A 28 -29.18 -10.12 -6.87
N PRO A 29 -30.19 -10.81 -7.40
CA PRO A 29 -31.49 -10.91 -6.73
C PRO A 29 -31.40 -11.45 -5.30
N GLU A 30 -30.38 -12.29 -5.01
CA GLU A 30 -30.10 -12.87 -3.70
C GLU A 30 -29.30 -11.92 -2.80
N ASN A 31 -28.56 -10.96 -3.40
CA ASN A 31 -27.78 -9.94 -2.69
C ASN A 31 -28.14 -8.52 -3.16
N PRO A 32 -29.33 -8.01 -2.83
CA PRO A 32 -29.81 -6.70 -3.32
C PRO A 32 -29.09 -5.50 -2.69
N ASN A 33 -28.41 -5.70 -1.56
CA ASN A 33 -27.68 -4.65 -0.82
C ASN A 33 -26.17 -4.64 -1.10
N ALA A 34 -25.73 -5.26 -2.20
CA ALA A 34 -24.33 -5.29 -2.59
C ALA A 34 -23.73 -3.90 -2.80
N ALA A 35 -22.44 -3.75 -2.50
CA ALA A 35 -21.70 -2.51 -2.70
C ALA A 35 -21.45 -2.19 -4.19
N PHE A 36 -21.43 -3.22 -5.05
CA PHE A 36 -21.18 -3.06 -6.48
C PHE A 36 -22.42 -3.37 -7.31
N PRO A 37 -22.66 -2.63 -8.42
CA PRO A 37 -23.78 -2.88 -9.31
C PRO A 37 -23.64 -4.23 -10.04
N ARG A 38 -24.74 -4.68 -10.60
CA ARG A 38 -24.78 -5.90 -11.40
C ARG A 38 -23.81 -5.82 -12.58
N TYR A 39 -23.09 -6.89 -12.80
CA TYR A 39 -22.21 -7.02 -13.95
C TYR A 39 -23.00 -7.29 -15.23
N TYR A 40 -22.70 -6.51 -16.28
CA TYR A 40 -23.23 -6.73 -17.63
C TYR A 40 -22.10 -6.72 -18.64
N ALA A 41 -21.99 -7.76 -19.43
CA ALA A 41 -21.04 -7.81 -20.53
C ALA A 41 -21.45 -6.79 -21.62
N GLY A 42 -20.54 -5.87 -21.96
CA GLY A 42 -20.76 -4.87 -23.02
C GLY A 42 -21.73 -3.73 -22.69
N ALA A 43 -22.22 -3.62 -21.46
CA ALA A 43 -23.11 -2.54 -21.03
C ALA A 43 -22.34 -1.32 -20.52
N ASN A 44 -22.73 -0.11 -20.99
CA ASN A 44 -22.00 1.11 -20.67
C ASN A 44 -22.54 1.88 -19.46
N HIS A 45 -23.69 1.52 -18.91
CA HIS A 45 -24.29 2.28 -17.80
C HIS A 45 -23.50 2.19 -16.50
N ASN A 46 -22.78 1.10 -16.26
CA ASN A 46 -21.91 0.97 -15.09
C ASN A 46 -20.56 1.73 -15.25
N TYR A 47 -20.26 2.20 -16.46
CA TYR A 47 -19.03 2.95 -16.74
C TYR A 47 -19.18 4.46 -16.60
N GLN A 48 -20.38 4.94 -16.28
CA GLN A 48 -20.63 6.37 -16.12
C GLN A 48 -19.86 6.93 -14.94
N ILE A 49 -19.31 8.13 -15.12
CA ILE A 49 -18.65 8.88 -14.07
C ILE A 49 -19.69 9.27 -13.04
N SER A 50 -19.49 8.89 -11.80
CA SER A 50 -20.36 9.25 -10.68
C SER A 50 -19.55 9.41 -9.39
N ASP A 51 -20.14 10.08 -8.42
CA ASP A 51 -19.59 10.25 -7.07
C ASP A 51 -19.46 8.92 -6.32
N HIS A 52 -20.23 7.92 -6.69
CA HIS A 52 -20.13 6.55 -6.14
C HIS A 52 -18.71 5.96 -6.30
N TRP A 53 -18.00 6.33 -7.36
CA TRP A 53 -16.65 5.86 -7.65
C TRP A 53 -15.54 6.75 -7.07
N LEU A 54 -15.91 7.85 -6.44
CA LEU A 54 -14.95 8.72 -5.79
C LEU A 54 -14.52 8.12 -4.45
N GLN A 55 -13.22 7.90 -4.29
CA GLN A 55 -12.62 7.39 -3.07
C GLN A 55 -11.70 8.43 -2.44
N ASN A 56 -11.64 8.40 -1.11
CA ASN A 56 -10.74 9.25 -0.36
C ASN A 56 -9.34 8.63 -0.35
N ALA A 57 -8.41 9.24 -1.06
CA ALA A 57 -7.02 8.81 -1.14
C ALA A 57 -6.11 9.38 -0.04
N ALA A 58 -6.67 9.90 1.04
CA ALA A 58 -5.87 10.35 2.17
C ALA A 58 -5.15 9.15 2.81
N TYR A 59 -3.84 9.28 2.99
CA TYR A 59 -3.01 8.23 3.59
C TYR A 59 -1.91 8.79 4.47
N VAL A 60 -1.40 7.95 5.35
CA VAL A 60 -0.20 8.18 6.16
C VAL A 60 0.69 6.95 6.01
N ARG A 61 1.95 7.16 5.64
CA ARG A 61 2.94 6.09 5.47
C ARG A 61 4.22 6.40 6.25
N LEU A 62 4.71 5.43 7.01
CA LEU A 62 6.03 5.47 7.62
C LEU A 62 7.05 4.95 6.60
N LYS A 63 7.65 5.89 5.85
CA LYS A 63 8.52 5.57 4.70
C LYS A 63 9.88 5.03 5.10
N ASN A 64 10.49 5.60 6.15
CA ASN A 64 11.80 5.17 6.60
C ASN A 64 11.91 5.31 8.12
N LEU A 65 12.45 4.27 8.74
CA LEU A 65 12.82 4.29 10.15
C LEU A 65 14.19 3.65 10.30
N GLN A 66 15.13 4.39 10.88
CA GLN A 66 16.45 3.88 11.19
C GLN A 66 16.72 3.97 12.69
N LEU A 67 17.06 2.85 13.27
CA LEU A 67 17.47 2.75 14.67
C LEU A 67 18.88 2.19 14.72
N GLY A 68 19.80 2.87 15.41
CA GLY A 68 21.16 2.42 15.55
C GLY A 68 21.66 2.60 16.98
N TYR A 69 22.31 1.57 17.49
CA TYR A 69 22.93 1.59 18.80
C TYR A 69 24.42 1.33 18.70
N THR A 70 25.22 2.22 19.25
CA THR A 70 26.68 2.03 19.37
C THR A 70 27.00 1.50 20.76
N ILE A 71 27.61 0.32 20.79
CA ILE A 71 27.99 -0.34 22.05
C ILE A 71 29.13 0.45 22.70
N SER A 72 29.06 0.57 24.03
CA SER A 72 30.05 1.32 24.78
C SER A 72 31.48 0.78 24.57
N PRO A 73 32.46 1.67 24.29
CA PRO A 73 33.86 1.26 24.12
C PRO A 73 34.45 0.49 25.31
N LYS A 74 33.90 0.66 26.52
CA LYS A 74 34.33 -0.08 27.69
C LYS A 74 34.12 -1.59 27.56
N LEU A 75 33.09 -2.01 26.83
CA LEU A 75 32.80 -3.43 26.59
C LEU A 75 33.57 -3.97 25.38
N THR A 76 33.72 -3.17 24.33
CA THR A 76 34.31 -3.62 23.07
C THR A 76 35.83 -3.66 23.08
N LYS A 77 36.48 -2.83 23.91
CA LYS A 77 37.94 -2.84 24.05
C LYS A 77 38.51 -4.17 24.51
N SER A 78 37.81 -4.93 25.34
CA SER A 78 38.25 -6.26 25.77
C SER A 78 38.30 -7.27 24.62
N TRP A 79 37.62 -6.97 23.51
CA TRP A 79 37.55 -7.79 22.30
C TRP A 79 38.45 -7.24 21.16
N GLY A 80 39.23 -6.18 21.44
CA GLY A 80 40.05 -5.53 20.41
C GLY A 80 39.25 -4.69 19.41
N ILE A 81 38.00 -4.43 19.68
CA ILE A 81 37.10 -3.69 18.82
C ILE A 81 37.02 -2.22 19.27
N GLN A 82 37.39 -1.30 18.41
CA GLN A 82 37.34 0.15 18.69
C GLN A 82 35.91 0.67 18.71
N ARG A 83 35.07 0.19 17.76
CA ARG A 83 33.68 0.61 17.66
C ARG A 83 32.80 -0.52 17.13
N LEU A 84 31.71 -0.77 17.82
CA LEU A 84 30.68 -1.72 17.39
C LEU A 84 29.32 -1.03 17.37
N ARG A 85 28.71 -0.96 16.20
CA ARG A 85 27.37 -0.39 16.03
C ARG A 85 26.45 -1.40 15.37
N VAL A 86 25.31 -1.67 16.00
CA VAL A 86 24.20 -2.43 15.43
C VAL A 86 23.13 -1.46 14.97
N TYR A 87 22.55 -1.73 13.82
CA TYR A 87 21.45 -0.90 13.32
C TYR A 87 20.37 -1.74 12.66
N PHE A 88 19.19 -1.20 12.72
CA PHE A 88 18.00 -1.64 12.00
C PHE A 88 17.56 -0.51 11.09
N SER A 89 17.23 -0.81 9.85
CA SER A 89 16.59 0.10 8.91
C SER A 89 15.37 -0.57 8.31
N GLY A 90 14.29 0.16 8.24
CA GLY A 90 13.07 -0.33 7.60
C GLY A 90 12.47 0.72 6.70
N ASP A 91 12.04 0.28 5.51
CA ASP A 91 11.37 1.13 4.54
C ASP A 91 9.92 0.68 4.36
N ASN A 92 9.03 1.65 4.24
CA ASN A 92 7.59 1.45 4.03
C ASN A 92 6.95 0.55 5.10
N LEU A 93 7.30 0.75 6.37
CA LEU A 93 6.99 -0.15 7.48
C LEU A 93 5.50 -0.28 7.75
N CYS A 94 4.78 0.82 7.70
CA CYS A 94 3.33 0.80 7.86
C CYS A 94 2.66 1.89 7.03
N GLU A 95 1.43 1.60 6.66
CA GLU A 95 0.56 2.50 5.94
C GLU A 95 -0.84 2.43 6.52
N TYR A 96 -1.46 3.59 6.59
CA TYR A 96 -2.89 3.73 6.86
C TYR A 96 -3.51 4.55 5.74
N SER A 97 -4.46 3.96 5.02
CA SER A 97 -5.20 4.59 3.93
C SER A 97 -6.69 4.31 4.08
N LYS A 98 -7.51 5.21 3.55
CA LYS A 98 -8.96 5.01 3.37
C LYS A 98 -9.31 4.46 1.99
N LEU A 99 -8.31 4.32 1.13
CA LEU A 99 -8.46 3.76 -0.20
C LEU A 99 -8.74 2.24 -0.11
N ASN A 100 -9.32 1.70 -1.14
CA ASN A 100 -9.57 0.26 -1.22
C ASN A 100 -8.25 -0.52 -1.17
N ASP A 101 -8.23 -1.66 -0.47
CA ASP A 101 -7.01 -2.43 -0.14
C ASP A 101 -6.15 -2.88 -1.33
N ASN A 102 -6.68 -2.79 -2.54
CA ASN A 102 -5.99 -3.21 -3.76
C ASN A 102 -5.21 -2.09 -4.45
N PHE A 103 -5.26 -0.87 -3.90
CA PHE A 103 -4.65 0.30 -4.53
C PHE A 103 -3.70 0.99 -3.58
N ASP A 104 -2.51 1.31 -4.08
CA ASP A 104 -1.56 2.13 -3.34
C ASP A 104 -1.86 3.61 -3.60
N PRO A 105 -2.09 4.42 -2.55
CA PRO A 105 -2.46 5.83 -2.71
C PRO A 105 -1.35 6.71 -3.31
N GLU A 106 -0.12 6.24 -3.38
CA GLU A 106 0.99 6.95 -4.03
C GLU A 106 1.09 6.65 -5.52
N LEU A 107 0.43 5.60 -5.98
CA LEU A 107 0.46 5.18 -7.36
C LEU A 107 -0.71 5.81 -8.11
N SER A 108 -0.41 6.70 -9.03
CA SER A 108 -1.41 7.45 -9.79
C SER A 108 -1.96 6.73 -11.02
N ASP A 109 -1.57 5.48 -11.25
CA ASP A 109 -2.03 4.74 -12.41
C ASP A 109 -3.41 4.13 -12.16
N ILE A 110 -4.40 4.72 -12.79
CA ILE A 110 -5.80 4.26 -12.77
C ILE A 110 -6.01 2.90 -13.44
N ASN A 111 -5.04 2.40 -14.17
CA ASN A 111 -5.13 1.12 -14.87
C ASN A 111 -4.67 -0.08 -14.03
N GLY A 112 -4.10 0.15 -12.86
CA GLY A 112 -3.68 -0.92 -11.96
C GLY A 112 -2.45 -1.72 -12.40
N TYR A 113 -1.69 -1.23 -13.38
CA TYR A 113 -0.46 -1.90 -13.87
C TYR A 113 0.79 -1.58 -13.04
N VAL A 114 0.61 -1.14 -11.82
CA VAL A 114 1.74 -0.70 -10.99
C VAL A 114 2.07 -1.78 -9.97
N TYR A 115 3.36 -2.08 -9.83
CA TYR A 115 3.82 -2.97 -8.77
C TYR A 115 3.62 -2.33 -7.39
N PRO A 116 3.08 -3.07 -6.43
CA PRO A 116 2.93 -2.57 -5.07
C PRO A 116 4.30 -2.24 -4.45
N ILE A 117 4.32 -1.19 -3.65
CA ILE A 117 5.53 -0.79 -2.93
C ILE A 117 5.84 -1.85 -1.87
N MET A 118 7.07 -2.36 -1.90
CA MET A 118 7.52 -3.40 -0.97
C MET A 118 7.94 -2.82 0.36
N ARG A 119 7.74 -3.59 1.43
CA ARG A 119 8.34 -3.34 2.74
C ARG A 119 9.70 -3.99 2.80
N ASN A 120 10.70 -3.21 3.20
CA ASN A 120 12.07 -3.71 3.35
C ASN A 120 12.51 -3.61 4.80
N PHE A 121 13.16 -4.65 5.29
CA PHE A 121 13.76 -4.68 6.62
C PHE A 121 15.23 -5.04 6.47
N SER A 122 16.10 -4.22 7.03
CA SER A 122 17.54 -4.42 6.98
C SER A 122 18.12 -4.38 8.37
N PHE A 123 18.98 -5.34 8.67
CA PHE A 123 19.78 -5.39 9.90
C PHE A 123 21.24 -5.36 9.53
N GLY A 124 22.03 -4.58 10.23
CA GLY A 124 23.44 -4.50 9.95
C GLY A 124 24.27 -4.26 11.21
N ILE A 125 25.54 -4.64 11.07
CA ILE A 125 26.54 -4.46 12.11
C ILE A 125 27.76 -3.79 11.48
N ASN A 126 28.19 -2.67 12.06
CA ASN A 126 29.42 -2.00 11.68
C ASN A 126 30.46 -2.23 12.76
N VAL A 127 31.59 -2.80 12.37
CA VAL A 127 32.72 -3.09 13.25
C VAL A 127 33.93 -2.30 12.77
N THR A 128 34.57 -1.58 13.68
CA THR A 128 35.86 -0.93 13.46
C THR A 128 36.86 -1.55 14.44
N LEU A 129 37.95 -2.11 13.90
CA LEU A 129 39.04 -2.73 14.63
C LEU A 129 40.12 -1.71 14.94
#